data_90a6a9ee5ca083a74f9728555bc2a05d
#
_entry.id   90a6a9ee5ca083a74f9728555bc2a05d
#
_cell.length_a   1.000
_cell.length_b   1.000
_cell.length_c   1.000
_cell.angle_alpha   90.00
_cell.angle_beta   90.00
_cell.angle_gamma   90.00
#
_symmetry.space_group_name_H-M   'P 1'
#
loop_
_entity.id
_entity.type
_entity.pdbx_description
1 polymer ?
#
loop_
_entity_poly.entity_id
_entity_poly.type
_entity_poly.pdbx_seq_one_letter_code
_entity_poly.pdbx_strand_id
1 'polypeptide(L)'
;MEEILIPIGLILGGAAFIRSGWVIVRQQQAALIQRLGKFQRVADAGFHIKIPFIDQVAGKLNMKVQQLDVKVETKTGDNVFVHMKVSVQYQVLKGKEYSAFYELEDPKTQITAYVFDVVRAEVPKMKLDEVFARKDDVAIAIKAELSEAMDNYGYGIVKALVTDIDPDEQVKRSMNRINAAEREKVAAMYESEAERIKIVAIAAAEAESKKLQGQGIADQRREIARGLEDSVGALNKVGINSQEASALIVVTQHYDTLQSLGAHSKSNLVLLPNSPTMASDMMNQLVTSFTAAGVINEESRMLLEAQRHRELPPRMQQDVPAQQ
;
A
#
# COMPACT_ATOMS: atom_id res chain seq x y z
N MET A 1 48.06 -44.66 70.49
CA MET A 1 47.33 -43.74 69.64
C MET A 1 48.00 -43.52 68.24
N GLU A 2 49.34 -43.62 68.25
CA GLU A 2 50.09 -43.44 66.97
C GLU A 2 49.89 -44.59 65.96
N GLU A 3 49.75 -45.85 66.48
CA GLU A 3 49.56 -47.00 65.59
C GLU A 3 48.25 -46.98 64.76
N ILE A 4 47.25 -46.22 65.19
CA ILE A 4 45.98 -46.09 64.44
C ILE A 4 45.97 -44.84 63.46
N LEU A 5 46.79 -43.84 63.75
CA LEU A 5 46.89 -42.64 62.95
C LEU A 5 47.58 -42.92 61.59
N ILE A 6 48.58 -43.80 61.55
CA ILE A 6 49.31 -44.14 60.30
C ILE A 6 48.40 -44.84 59.27
N PRO A 7 47.65 -45.91 59.63
CA PRO A 7 46.76 -46.55 58.66
C PRO A 7 45.59 -45.67 58.20
N ILE A 8 45.03 -44.81 59.07
CA ILE A 8 44.00 -43.84 58.73
C ILE A 8 44.55 -42.81 57.73
N GLY A 9 45.77 -42.32 57.96
CA GLY A 9 46.44 -41.38 56.99
C GLY A 9 46.67 -42.04 55.63
N LEU A 10 47.09 -43.35 55.61
CA LEU A 10 47.28 -44.09 54.38
C LEU A 10 45.94 -44.31 53.59
N ILE A 11 44.84 -44.63 54.31
CA ILE A 11 43.53 -44.84 53.73
C ILE A 11 43.00 -43.54 53.21
N LEU A 12 43.07 -42.42 53.93
CA LEU A 12 42.66 -41.07 53.48
C LEU A 12 43.52 -40.61 52.33
N GLY A 13 44.82 -40.80 52.35
CA GLY A 13 45.72 -40.48 51.23
C GLY A 13 45.41 -41.30 49.97
N GLY A 14 45.17 -42.63 50.16
CA GLY A 14 44.73 -43.48 49.05
C GLY A 14 43.39 -43.09 48.45
N ALA A 15 42.43 -42.77 49.30
CA ALA A 15 41.13 -42.31 48.87
C ALA A 15 41.22 -40.91 48.10
N ALA A 16 42.07 -40.04 48.62
CA ALA A 16 42.34 -38.74 47.93
C ALA A 16 43.08 -38.96 46.63
N PHE A 17 44.01 -39.91 46.54
CA PHE A 17 44.70 -40.27 45.30
C PHE A 17 43.74 -40.83 44.25
N ILE A 18 42.88 -41.76 44.63
CA ILE A 18 41.85 -42.34 43.74
C ILE A 18 40.87 -41.24 43.28
N ARG A 19 40.41 -40.38 44.19
CA ARG A 19 39.51 -39.26 43.82
C ARG A 19 40.17 -38.29 42.90
N SER A 20 41.47 -38.07 42.97
CA SER A 20 42.20 -37.14 42.05
C SER A 20 42.46 -37.77 40.69
N GLY A 21 42.28 -39.10 40.53
CA GLY A 21 42.59 -39.85 39.32
C GLY A 21 41.52 -39.81 38.23
N TRP A 22 40.39 -39.19 38.48
CA TRP A 22 39.34 -39.13 37.50
C TRP A 22 38.78 -37.72 37.32
N VAL A 23 38.18 -37.46 36.13
CA VAL A 23 37.43 -36.24 35.82
C VAL A 23 36.15 -36.61 35.09
N ILE A 24 35.04 -36.05 35.54
CA ILE A 24 33.75 -36.15 34.84
C ILE A 24 33.51 -34.86 34.09
N VAL A 25 33.36 -34.97 32.80
CA VAL A 25 33.05 -33.84 31.90
C VAL A 25 31.57 -33.89 31.57
N ARG A 26 30.88 -32.76 31.80
CA ARG A 26 29.45 -32.65 31.52
C ARG A 26 29.19 -32.63 30.03
N GLN A 27 27.95 -32.96 29.62
CA GLN A 27 27.50 -32.87 28.24
C GLN A 27 27.61 -31.43 27.72
N GLN A 28 28.05 -31.28 26.47
CA GLN A 28 28.33 -30.00 25.86
C GLN A 28 29.44 -29.18 26.55
N GLN A 29 30.40 -29.86 27.14
CA GLN A 29 31.67 -29.31 27.63
C GLN A 29 32.82 -30.18 27.12
N ALA A 30 33.96 -29.54 26.89
CA ALA A 30 35.21 -30.21 26.64
C ALA A 30 36.24 -29.77 27.70
N ALA A 31 36.97 -30.72 28.30
CA ALA A 31 38.00 -30.40 29.25
C ALA A 31 39.38 -30.63 28.60
N LEU A 32 40.27 -29.65 28.73
CA LEU A 32 41.62 -29.75 28.23
C LEU A 32 42.52 -30.30 29.33
N ILE A 33 43.19 -31.41 29.04
CA ILE A 33 44.12 -32.08 29.97
C ILE A 33 45.54 -31.72 29.55
N GLN A 34 46.28 -31.18 30.51
CA GLN A 34 47.71 -30.89 30.41
C GLN A 34 48.49 -31.88 31.24
N ARG A 35 49.67 -32.26 30.74
CA ARG A 35 50.66 -33.02 31.47
C ARG A 35 51.89 -32.18 31.68
N LEU A 36 52.19 -31.84 32.94
CA LEU A 36 53.33 -30.98 33.29
C LEU A 36 53.37 -29.67 32.46
N GLY A 37 52.20 -29.02 32.27
CA GLY A 37 52.09 -27.78 31.51
C GLY A 37 51.96 -27.94 29.98
N LYS A 38 52.20 -29.15 29.44
CA LYS A 38 52.05 -29.40 27.98
C LYS A 38 50.67 -30.00 27.68
N PHE A 39 50.01 -29.51 26.65
CA PHE A 39 48.75 -30.09 26.17
C PHE A 39 48.91 -31.58 25.86
N GLN A 40 48.02 -32.41 26.38
CA GLN A 40 48.00 -33.85 26.19
C GLN A 40 46.85 -34.30 25.30
N ARG A 41 45.62 -33.95 25.70
CA ARG A 41 44.40 -34.34 24.99
C ARG A 41 43.21 -33.50 25.40
N VAL A 42 42.17 -33.55 24.59
CA VAL A 42 40.80 -33.06 24.92
C VAL A 42 40.02 -34.24 25.50
N ALA A 43 39.31 -34.00 26.58
CA ALA A 43 38.36 -34.95 27.17
C ALA A 43 36.95 -34.48 26.86
N ASP A 44 36.23 -35.25 26.04
CA ASP A 44 34.85 -35.03 25.71
C ASP A 44 33.91 -35.33 26.89
N ALA A 45 32.59 -35.15 26.69
CA ALA A 45 31.60 -35.48 27.71
C ALA A 45 31.66 -36.95 28.12
N GLY A 46 31.78 -37.19 29.40
CA GLY A 46 31.85 -38.53 29.95
C GLY A 46 32.84 -38.66 31.11
N PHE A 47 33.21 -39.94 31.42
CA PHE A 47 34.17 -40.29 32.46
C PHE A 47 35.55 -40.46 31.84
N HIS A 48 36.55 -39.74 32.40
CA HIS A 48 37.94 -39.86 31.96
C HIS A 48 38.88 -40.09 33.14
N ILE A 49 39.85 -40.94 32.92
CA ILE A 49 40.92 -41.21 33.87
C ILE A 49 42.11 -40.31 33.55
N LYS A 50 42.66 -39.68 34.57
CA LYS A 50 43.89 -38.89 34.52
C LYS A 50 44.90 -39.38 35.57
N ILE A 51 46.19 -39.18 35.31
CA ILE A 51 47.22 -39.48 36.24
C ILE A 51 47.26 -38.41 37.34
N PRO A 52 46.99 -38.77 38.62
CA PRO A 52 47.06 -37.80 39.71
C PRO A 52 48.42 -37.11 39.75
N PHE A 53 48.43 -35.80 40.11
CA PHE A 53 49.62 -34.95 40.25
C PHE A 53 50.31 -34.59 38.93
N ILE A 54 50.31 -35.45 37.92
CA ILE A 54 50.97 -35.24 36.62
C ILE A 54 50.00 -34.59 35.63
N ASP A 55 48.78 -35.13 35.55
CA ASP A 55 47.77 -34.61 34.64
C ASP A 55 46.87 -33.60 35.37
N GLN A 56 46.78 -32.41 34.81
CA GLN A 56 45.93 -31.33 35.32
C GLN A 56 44.87 -30.92 34.26
N VAL A 57 43.70 -30.53 34.70
CA VAL A 57 42.67 -29.91 33.83
C VAL A 57 43.00 -28.44 33.73
N ALA A 58 43.48 -28.02 32.55
CA ALA A 58 43.80 -26.63 32.25
C ALA A 58 42.56 -25.73 32.28
N GLY A 59 41.48 -26.21 31.69
CA GLY A 59 40.20 -25.52 31.66
C GLY A 59 39.10 -26.39 31.08
N LYS A 60 37.89 -25.83 31.09
CA LYS A 60 36.72 -26.45 30.46
C LYS A 60 36.11 -25.44 29.49
N LEU A 61 35.96 -25.83 28.22
CA LEU A 61 35.30 -25.07 27.20
C LEU A 61 33.82 -25.41 27.18
N ASN A 62 32.99 -24.38 26.96
CA ASN A 62 31.56 -24.55 26.73
C ASN A 62 31.34 -24.73 25.22
N MET A 63 30.86 -25.91 24.83
CA MET A 63 30.60 -26.27 23.41
C MET A 63 29.19 -25.88 22.96
N LYS A 64 28.35 -25.29 23.83
CA LYS A 64 27.04 -24.80 23.48
C LYS A 64 27.16 -23.54 22.65
N VAL A 65 26.13 -23.28 21.82
CA VAL A 65 25.99 -22.00 21.16
C VAL A 65 25.85 -20.90 22.22
N GLN A 66 26.67 -19.88 22.10
CA GLN A 66 26.70 -18.71 22.97
C GLN A 66 26.29 -17.50 22.14
N GLN A 67 25.65 -16.50 22.75
CA GLN A 67 25.29 -15.25 22.14
C GLN A 67 26.07 -14.12 22.76
N LEU A 68 26.57 -13.25 21.91
CA LEU A 68 27.19 -11.99 22.27
C LEU A 68 26.43 -10.85 21.61
N ASP A 69 25.96 -9.93 22.42
CA ASP A 69 25.31 -8.70 21.96
C ASP A 69 26.33 -7.56 21.96
N VAL A 70 26.58 -7.01 20.79
CA VAL A 70 27.52 -5.91 20.55
C VAL A 70 26.74 -4.65 20.21
N LYS A 71 27.00 -3.54 20.91
CA LYS A 71 26.45 -2.22 20.58
C LYS A 71 27.51 -1.43 19.85
N VAL A 72 27.20 -1.00 18.65
CA VAL A 72 28.11 -0.25 17.78
C VAL A 72 27.49 1.10 17.47
N GLU A 73 28.24 2.16 17.65
CA GLU A 73 27.91 3.48 17.18
C GLU A 73 28.66 3.75 15.88
N THR A 74 27.94 4.14 14.85
CA THR A 74 28.51 4.46 13.54
C THR A 74 27.71 5.57 12.86
N LYS A 75 28.21 6.02 11.69
CA LYS A 75 27.60 7.08 10.90
C LYS A 75 27.20 6.53 9.55
N THR A 76 26.00 6.84 9.10
CA THR A 76 25.49 6.47 7.78
C THR A 76 26.03 7.39 6.67
N GLY A 77 25.83 7.01 5.41
CA GLY A 77 26.28 7.79 4.25
C GLY A 77 25.64 9.18 4.13
N ASP A 78 24.46 9.36 4.69
CA ASP A 78 23.75 10.65 4.82
C ASP A 78 24.07 11.42 6.09
N ASN A 79 25.21 11.07 6.74
CA ASN A 79 25.77 11.75 7.91
C ASN A 79 24.93 11.65 9.20
N VAL A 80 24.09 10.63 9.33
CA VAL A 80 23.31 10.38 10.54
C VAL A 80 24.06 9.41 11.45
N PHE A 81 24.19 9.76 12.75
CA PHE A 81 24.69 8.83 13.76
C PHE A 81 23.62 7.82 14.14
N VAL A 82 24.01 6.56 14.20
CA VAL A 82 23.13 5.45 14.55
C VAL A 82 23.80 4.52 15.56
N HIS A 83 23.02 4.10 16.54
CA HIS A 83 23.39 3.03 17.46
C HIS A 83 22.81 1.72 16.93
N MET A 84 23.66 0.77 16.62
CA MET A 84 23.28 -0.53 16.14
C MET A 84 23.54 -1.59 17.18
N LYS A 85 22.60 -2.52 17.38
CA LYS A 85 22.78 -3.71 18.19
C LYS A 85 22.92 -4.92 17.27
N VAL A 86 24.08 -5.56 17.33
CA VAL A 86 24.39 -6.77 16.59
C VAL A 86 24.50 -7.94 17.57
N SER A 87 23.73 -8.98 17.34
CA SER A 87 23.77 -10.22 18.12
C SER A 87 24.50 -11.30 17.32
N VAL A 88 25.63 -11.75 17.82
CA VAL A 88 26.44 -12.80 17.18
C VAL A 88 26.30 -14.09 17.98
N GLN A 89 25.88 -15.15 17.30
CA GLN A 89 25.83 -16.51 17.85
C GLN A 89 27.06 -17.27 17.39
N TYR A 90 27.82 -17.79 18.37
CA TYR A 90 29.06 -18.49 18.13
C TYR A 90 29.16 -19.73 18.99
N GLN A 91 29.98 -20.70 18.59
CA GLN A 91 30.28 -21.93 19.34
C GLN A 91 31.71 -22.36 19.08
N VAL A 92 32.25 -23.17 19.98
CA VAL A 92 33.55 -23.83 19.75
C VAL A 92 33.35 -24.98 18.75
N LEU A 93 34.20 -25.05 17.74
CA LEU A 93 34.18 -26.13 16.76
C LEU A 93 34.80 -27.40 17.32
N LYS A 94 34.14 -28.55 17.08
CA LYS A 94 34.68 -29.87 17.44
C LYS A 94 35.97 -30.14 16.67
N GLY A 95 36.97 -30.59 17.38
CA GLY A 95 38.31 -30.87 16.84
C GLY A 95 39.24 -29.67 16.84
N LYS A 96 38.75 -28.47 17.17
CA LYS A 96 39.55 -27.23 17.26
C LYS A 96 39.57 -26.66 18.71
N GLU A 97 39.29 -27.48 19.70
CA GLU A 97 39.24 -27.07 21.11
C GLU A 97 40.62 -26.58 21.60
N TYR A 98 41.69 -27.10 21.04
CA TYR A 98 43.05 -26.65 21.33
C TYR A 98 43.23 -25.19 20.95
N SER A 99 42.95 -24.84 19.71
CA SER A 99 43.09 -23.45 19.22
C SER A 99 42.17 -22.50 19.98
N ALA A 100 40.90 -22.94 20.28
CA ALA A 100 39.96 -22.16 21.02
C ALA A 100 40.38 -21.82 22.45
N PHE A 101 41.24 -22.64 23.05
CA PHE A 101 41.66 -22.45 24.45
C PHE A 101 43.03 -21.79 24.56
N TYR A 102 43.99 -22.13 23.70
CA TYR A 102 45.38 -21.71 23.83
C TYR A 102 45.80 -20.58 22.90
N GLU A 103 45.10 -20.38 21.77
CA GLU A 103 45.47 -19.39 20.76
C GLU A 103 44.69 -18.08 20.88
N LEU A 104 43.53 -18.12 21.57
CA LEU A 104 42.70 -16.95 21.78
C LEU A 104 42.32 -16.78 23.25
N GLU A 105 42.71 -15.67 23.86
CA GLU A 105 42.46 -15.39 25.27
C GLU A 105 40.99 -15.02 25.53
N ASP A 106 40.47 -14.07 24.78
CA ASP A 106 39.08 -13.61 24.95
C ASP A 106 38.34 -13.53 23.60
N PRO A 107 37.54 -14.57 23.27
CA PRO A 107 36.78 -14.60 22.03
C PRO A 107 35.73 -13.49 21.96
N LYS A 108 35.21 -13.02 23.09
CA LYS A 108 34.16 -11.99 23.10
C LYS A 108 34.71 -10.63 22.65
N THR A 109 35.86 -10.27 23.20
CA THR A 109 36.55 -9.01 22.81
C THR A 109 36.96 -9.06 21.34
N GLN A 110 37.46 -10.19 20.87
CA GLN A 110 37.85 -10.36 19.49
C GLN A 110 36.65 -10.26 18.53
N ILE A 111 35.56 -10.98 18.79
CA ILE A 111 34.31 -10.89 18.02
C ILE A 111 33.79 -9.45 18.02
N THR A 112 33.80 -8.77 19.17
CA THR A 112 33.38 -7.38 19.28
C THR A 112 34.19 -6.48 18.35
N ALA A 113 35.54 -6.63 18.32
CA ALA A 113 36.41 -5.83 17.48
C ALA A 113 36.09 -6.01 15.99
N TYR A 114 35.92 -7.23 15.52
CA TYR A 114 35.54 -7.51 14.14
C TYR A 114 34.14 -6.97 13.79
N VAL A 115 33.14 -7.10 14.69
CA VAL A 115 31.83 -6.51 14.48
C VAL A 115 31.92 -4.99 14.31
N PHE A 116 32.73 -4.32 15.14
CA PHE A 116 32.99 -2.88 14.99
C PHE A 116 33.57 -2.52 13.63
N ASP A 117 34.56 -3.30 13.19
CA ASP A 117 35.25 -3.05 11.92
C ASP A 117 34.29 -3.18 10.74
N VAL A 118 33.58 -4.29 10.63
CA VAL A 118 32.65 -4.55 9.53
C VAL A 118 31.49 -3.54 9.52
N VAL A 119 30.89 -3.24 10.67
CA VAL A 119 29.80 -2.26 10.74
C VAL A 119 30.27 -0.88 10.32
N ARG A 120 31.46 -0.46 10.75
CA ARG A 120 32.05 0.83 10.34
C ARG A 120 32.52 0.88 8.89
N ALA A 121 32.78 -0.28 8.27
CA ALA A 121 33.09 -0.36 6.85
C ALA A 121 31.84 -0.36 5.97
N GLU A 122 30.76 -1.02 6.37
CA GLU A 122 29.58 -1.23 5.52
C GLU A 122 28.49 -0.14 5.69
N VAL A 123 28.19 0.29 6.92
CA VAL A 123 27.10 1.24 7.18
C VAL A 123 27.32 2.61 6.55
N PRO A 124 28.54 3.20 6.51
CA PRO A 124 28.76 4.49 5.85
C PRO A 124 28.54 4.48 4.33
N LYS A 125 28.47 3.31 3.71
CA LYS A 125 28.18 3.16 2.26
C LYS A 125 26.70 3.30 1.95
N MET A 126 25.83 3.24 2.95
CA MET A 126 24.37 3.21 2.84
C MET A 126 23.73 4.42 3.52
N LYS A 127 22.61 4.90 2.96
CA LYS A 127 21.76 5.88 3.64
C LYS A 127 20.99 5.22 4.78
N LEU A 128 20.49 6.03 5.71
CA LEU A 128 19.75 5.52 6.86
C LEU A 128 18.60 4.58 6.48
N ASP A 129 17.77 4.96 5.52
CA ASP A 129 16.66 4.13 5.03
C ASP A 129 17.13 2.82 4.41
N GLU A 130 18.26 2.85 3.70
CA GLU A 130 18.88 1.66 3.11
C GLU A 130 19.43 0.72 4.19
N VAL A 131 20.00 1.25 5.29
CA VAL A 131 20.47 0.44 6.42
C VAL A 131 19.31 -0.32 7.05
N PHE A 132 18.13 0.31 7.22
CA PHE A 132 16.93 -0.38 7.70
C PHE A 132 16.44 -1.45 6.72
N ALA A 133 16.40 -1.13 5.43
CA ALA A 133 15.90 -2.04 4.39
C ALA A 133 16.84 -3.24 4.16
N ARG A 134 18.15 -3.02 4.26
CA ARG A 134 19.21 -3.99 3.95
C ARG A 134 20.01 -4.45 5.16
N LYS A 135 19.42 -4.41 6.35
CA LYS A 135 20.06 -4.87 7.60
C LYS A 135 20.58 -6.31 7.54
N ASP A 136 19.91 -7.15 6.74
CA ASP A 136 20.31 -8.54 6.56
C ASP A 136 21.59 -8.67 5.73
N ASP A 137 21.84 -7.77 4.78
CA ASP A 137 23.09 -7.73 4.00
C ASP A 137 24.28 -7.41 4.93
N VAL A 138 24.09 -6.44 5.84
CA VAL A 138 25.08 -6.12 6.87
C VAL A 138 25.35 -7.32 7.77
N ALA A 139 24.31 -8.04 8.19
CA ALA A 139 24.45 -9.24 9.01
C ALA A 139 25.20 -10.37 8.27
N ILE A 140 24.97 -10.53 6.97
CA ILE A 140 25.68 -11.50 6.12
C ILE A 140 27.16 -11.12 5.99
N ALA A 141 27.48 -9.86 5.76
CA ALA A 141 28.84 -9.37 5.70
C ALA A 141 29.59 -9.60 7.02
N ILE A 142 28.95 -9.27 8.16
CA ILE A 142 29.50 -9.53 9.48
C ILE A 142 29.78 -11.04 9.67
N LYS A 143 28.81 -11.90 9.32
CA LYS A 143 29.01 -13.35 9.45
C LYS A 143 30.14 -13.85 8.58
N ALA A 144 30.26 -13.40 7.36
CA ALA A 144 31.31 -13.85 6.42
C ALA A 144 32.70 -13.53 6.98
N GLU A 145 32.93 -12.28 7.33
CA GLU A 145 34.23 -11.80 7.86
C GLU A 145 34.58 -12.46 9.20
N LEU A 146 33.60 -12.52 10.12
CA LEU A 146 33.83 -13.20 11.39
C LEU A 146 34.10 -14.70 11.22
N SER A 147 33.41 -15.37 10.29
CA SER A 147 33.62 -16.80 10.08
C SER A 147 35.02 -17.10 9.60
N GLU A 148 35.56 -16.29 8.68
CA GLU A 148 36.92 -16.42 8.18
C GLU A 148 37.96 -16.20 9.30
N ALA A 149 37.80 -15.12 10.05
CA ALA A 149 38.74 -14.75 11.11
C ALA A 149 38.72 -15.72 12.30
N MET A 150 37.52 -16.10 12.76
CA MET A 150 37.33 -16.89 14.00
C MET A 150 37.49 -18.39 13.81
N ASP A 151 37.36 -18.90 12.55
CA ASP A 151 37.57 -20.31 12.24
C ASP A 151 39.01 -20.75 12.55
N ASN A 152 39.97 -19.88 12.31
CA ASN A 152 41.39 -20.14 12.64
C ASN A 152 41.61 -20.35 14.14
N TYR A 153 40.85 -19.65 14.98
CA TYR A 153 40.88 -19.76 16.42
C TYR A 153 39.94 -20.84 16.99
N GLY A 154 39.31 -21.65 16.13
CA GLY A 154 38.44 -22.73 16.54
C GLY A 154 37.02 -22.32 16.97
N TYR A 155 36.57 -21.13 16.62
CA TYR A 155 35.21 -20.66 16.88
C TYR A 155 34.42 -20.58 15.56
N GLY A 156 33.29 -21.26 15.52
CA GLY A 156 32.35 -21.20 14.41
C GLY A 156 31.23 -20.17 14.65
N ILE A 157 31.00 -19.29 13.71
CA ILE A 157 29.90 -18.33 13.77
C ILE A 157 28.64 -18.98 13.18
N VAL A 158 27.63 -19.18 14.04
CA VAL A 158 26.37 -19.79 13.65
C VAL A 158 25.53 -18.78 12.88
N LYS A 159 25.32 -17.60 13.47
CA LYS A 159 24.52 -16.52 12.87
C LYS A 159 24.93 -15.17 13.43
N ALA A 160 24.93 -14.15 12.58
CA ALA A 160 24.96 -12.76 12.98
C ALA A 160 23.60 -12.12 12.64
N LEU A 161 23.12 -11.23 13.48
CA LEU A 161 21.81 -10.59 13.36
C LEU A 161 21.93 -9.13 13.77
N VAL A 162 21.48 -8.23 12.93
CA VAL A 162 21.24 -6.83 13.33
C VAL A 162 19.87 -6.78 13.98
N THR A 163 19.82 -6.61 15.30
CA THR A 163 18.60 -6.69 16.09
C THR A 163 17.93 -5.33 16.29
N ASP A 164 18.72 -4.25 16.33
CA ASP A 164 18.22 -2.91 16.54
C ASP A 164 19.07 -1.88 15.81
N ILE A 165 18.41 -0.83 15.30
CA ILE A 165 19.04 0.32 14.65
C ILE A 165 18.34 1.56 15.20
N ASP A 166 19.00 2.29 16.05
CA ASP A 166 18.44 3.48 16.71
C ASP A 166 19.20 4.73 16.28
N PRO A 167 18.63 5.56 15.41
CA PRO A 167 19.21 6.85 15.04
C PRO A 167 19.06 7.86 16.19
N ASP A 168 19.84 8.94 16.12
CA ASP A 168 19.72 10.07 17.05
C ASP A 168 18.27 10.56 17.17
N GLU A 169 17.85 10.93 18.37
CA GLU A 169 16.46 11.31 18.70
C GLU A 169 15.96 12.50 17.86
N GLN A 170 16.83 13.44 17.50
CA GLN A 170 16.45 14.57 16.65
C GLN A 170 16.13 14.11 15.24
N VAL A 171 16.92 13.17 14.71
CA VAL A 171 16.70 12.59 13.38
C VAL A 171 15.41 11.78 13.35
N LYS A 172 15.18 10.97 14.39
CA LYS A 172 13.96 10.19 14.55
C LYS A 172 12.70 11.08 14.57
N ARG A 173 12.74 12.19 15.29
CA ARG A 173 11.65 13.18 15.28
C ARG A 173 11.45 13.83 13.92
N SER A 174 12.55 14.16 13.23
CA SER A 174 12.49 14.76 11.90
C SER A 174 11.94 13.79 10.85
N MET A 175 12.38 12.53 10.85
CA MET A 175 11.84 11.47 10.00
C MET A 175 10.36 11.23 10.25
N ASN A 176 9.94 11.16 11.52
CA ASN A 176 8.52 11.01 11.87
C ASN A 176 7.68 12.18 11.33
N ARG A 177 8.22 13.42 11.38
CA ARG A 177 7.53 14.60 10.84
C ARG A 177 7.45 14.56 9.31
N ILE A 178 8.53 14.18 8.64
CA ILE A 178 8.56 14.01 7.16
C ILE A 178 7.56 12.93 6.75
N ASN A 179 7.60 11.76 7.38
CA ASN A 179 6.70 10.65 7.09
C ASN A 179 5.23 11.01 7.37
N ALA A 180 4.96 11.79 8.42
CA ALA A 180 3.61 12.30 8.70
C ALA A 180 3.12 13.24 7.59
N ALA A 181 3.97 14.20 7.17
CA ALA A 181 3.63 15.14 6.10
C ALA A 181 3.46 14.44 4.74
N GLU A 182 4.27 13.43 4.45
CA GLU A 182 4.13 12.65 3.22
C GLU A 182 2.82 11.83 3.20
N ARG A 183 2.48 11.20 4.33
CA ARG A 183 1.19 10.49 4.47
C ARG A 183 0.01 11.43 4.34
N GLU A 184 0.09 12.61 4.94
CA GLU A 184 -0.95 13.64 4.85
C GLU A 184 -1.12 14.12 3.40
N LYS A 185 0.00 14.39 2.69
CA LYS A 185 -0.02 14.72 1.26
C LYS A 185 -0.68 13.62 0.42
N VAL A 186 -0.29 12.37 0.65
CA VAL A 186 -0.86 11.22 -0.08
C VAL A 186 -2.35 11.06 0.24
N ALA A 187 -2.76 11.21 1.50
CA ALA A 187 -4.17 11.19 1.90
C ALA A 187 -4.97 12.29 1.19
N ALA A 188 -4.47 13.53 1.22
CA ALA A 188 -5.12 14.66 0.52
C ALA A 188 -5.22 14.46 -0.99
N MET A 189 -4.23 13.83 -1.62
CA MET A 189 -4.30 13.45 -3.04
C MET A 189 -5.41 12.43 -3.30
N TYR A 190 -5.50 11.38 -2.49
CA TYR A 190 -6.55 10.38 -2.64
C TYR A 190 -7.94 10.94 -2.35
N GLU A 191 -8.10 11.82 -1.35
CA GLU A 191 -9.35 12.51 -1.06
C GLU A 191 -9.79 13.40 -2.25
N SER A 192 -8.86 14.19 -2.80
CA SER A 192 -9.12 15.02 -3.97
C SER A 192 -9.51 14.20 -5.20
N GLU A 193 -8.84 13.08 -5.43
CA GLU A 193 -9.15 12.19 -6.55
C GLU A 193 -10.50 11.49 -6.35
N ALA A 194 -10.80 11.05 -5.13
CA ALA A 194 -12.10 10.46 -4.78
C ALA A 194 -13.23 11.47 -4.99
N GLU A 195 -13.06 12.74 -4.56
CA GLU A 195 -14.05 13.78 -4.77
C GLU A 195 -14.22 14.13 -6.26
N ARG A 196 -13.12 14.18 -7.02
CA ARG A 196 -13.15 14.35 -8.48
C ARG A 196 -13.95 13.24 -9.16
N ILE A 197 -13.68 11.98 -8.81
CA ILE A 197 -14.39 10.81 -9.35
C ILE A 197 -15.88 10.90 -9.01
N LYS A 198 -16.20 11.25 -7.77
CA LYS A 198 -17.59 11.41 -7.32
C LYS A 198 -18.33 12.52 -8.09
N ILE A 199 -17.72 13.69 -8.25
CA ILE A 199 -18.31 14.81 -9.01
C ILE A 199 -18.54 14.41 -10.46
N VAL A 200 -17.56 13.77 -11.10
CA VAL A 200 -17.68 13.31 -12.50
C VAL A 200 -18.77 12.23 -12.62
N ALA A 201 -18.85 11.29 -11.68
CA ALA A 201 -19.86 10.24 -11.70
C ALA A 201 -21.28 10.82 -11.52
N ILE A 202 -21.47 11.78 -10.61
CA ILE A 202 -22.74 12.48 -10.42
C ILE A 202 -23.13 13.24 -11.67
N ALA A 203 -22.21 14.02 -12.26
CA ALA A 203 -22.47 14.78 -13.48
C ALA A 203 -22.81 13.88 -14.67
N ALA A 204 -22.13 12.75 -14.80
CA ALA A 204 -22.43 11.75 -15.84
C ALA A 204 -23.82 11.12 -15.64
N ALA A 205 -24.14 10.74 -14.40
CA ALA A 205 -25.46 10.19 -14.05
C ALA A 205 -26.59 11.20 -14.28
N GLU A 206 -26.38 12.47 -13.94
CA GLU A 206 -27.36 13.54 -14.22
C GLU A 206 -27.55 13.79 -15.73
N ALA A 207 -26.45 13.78 -16.49
CA ALA A 207 -26.52 13.93 -17.95
C ALA A 207 -27.29 12.77 -18.61
N GLU A 208 -27.01 11.55 -18.16
CA GLU A 208 -27.72 10.36 -18.63
C GLU A 208 -29.21 10.38 -18.24
N SER A 209 -29.50 10.76 -16.99
CA SER A 209 -30.87 10.93 -16.50
C SER A 209 -31.64 11.93 -17.32
N LYS A 210 -31.07 13.13 -17.60
CA LYS A 210 -31.68 14.16 -18.46
C LYS A 210 -31.90 13.67 -19.88
N LYS A 211 -30.94 12.90 -20.42
CA LYS A 211 -31.07 12.31 -21.76
C LYS A 211 -32.24 11.32 -21.82
N LEU A 212 -32.31 10.40 -20.82
CA LEU A 212 -33.39 9.42 -20.73
C LEU A 212 -34.74 10.09 -20.51
N GLN A 213 -34.82 11.15 -19.69
CA GLN A 213 -36.04 11.96 -19.52
C GLN A 213 -36.45 12.62 -20.85
N GLY A 214 -35.47 13.19 -21.56
CA GLY A 214 -35.74 13.77 -22.86
C GLY A 214 -36.26 12.77 -23.89
N GLN A 215 -35.67 11.56 -23.90
CA GLN A 215 -36.16 10.44 -24.73
C GLN A 215 -37.56 10.02 -24.32
N GLY A 216 -37.81 9.85 -23.01
CA GLY A 216 -39.14 9.49 -22.48
C GLY A 216 -40.23 10.53 -22.88
N ILE A 217 -39.91 11.83 -22.80
CA ILE A 217 -40.81 12.89 -23.24
C ILE A 217 -41.05 12.84 -24.78
N ALA A 218 -39.98 12.57 -25.54
CA ALA A 218 -40.12 12.47 -27.01
C ALA A 218 -40.96 11.26 -27.41
N ASP A 219 -40.76 10.12 -26.75
CA ASP A 219 -41.55 8.91 -26.97
C ASP A 219 -43.01 9.11 -26.54
N GLN A 220 -43.25 9.73 -25.38
CA GLN A 220 -44.58 10.11 -24.94
C GLN A 220 -45.27 11.00 -25.94
N ARG A 221 -44.62 12.05 -26.46
CA ARG A 221 -45.18 12.92 -27.48
C ARG A 221 -45.49 12.17 -28.77
N ARG A 222 -44.64 11.23 -29.16
CA ARG A 222 -44.86 10.40 -30.35
C ARG A 222 -46.09 9.50 -30.21
N GLU A 223 -46.26 8.88 -29.06
CA GLU A 223 -47.42 8.05 -28.77
C GLU A 223 -48.72 8.88 -28.68
N ILE A 224 -48.64 10.06 -28.10
CA ILE A 224 -49.78 11.02 -28.12
C ILE A 224 -50.15 11.40 -29.54
N ALA A 225 -49.15 11.73 -30.39
CA ALA A 225 -49.38 12.08 -31.79
C ALA A 225 -50.03 10.93 -32.56
N ARG A 226 -49.56 9.67 -32.36
CA ARG A 226 -50.21 8.49 -32.97
C ARG A 226 -51.63 8.30 -32.48
N GLY A 227 -51.88 8.43 -31.20
CA GLY A 227 -53.22 8.33 -30.63
C GLY A 227 -54.17 9.41 -31.17
N LEU A 228 -53.65 10.62 -31.41
CA LEU A 228 -54.41 11.72 -32.07
C LEU A 228 -54.68 11.39 -33.54
N GLU A 229 -53.70 10.90 -34.28
CA GLU A 229 -53.86 10.51 -35.69
C GLU A 229 -54.92 9.42 -35.83
N ASP A 230 -54.88 8.38 -35.02
CA ASP A 230 -55.84 7.29 -34.98
C ASP A 230 -57.26 7.81 -34.63
N SER A 231 -57.35 8.75 -33.66
CA SER A 231 -58.62 9.34 -33.23
C SER A 231 -59.24 10.21 -34.32
N VAL A 232 -58.43 11.08 -35.00
CA VAL A 232 -58.87 11.87 -36.14
C VAL A 232 -59.28 10.95 -37.30
N GLY A 233 -58.52 9.87 -37.57
CA GLY A 233 -58.83 8.91 -38.59
C GLY A 233 -60.19 8.19 -38.34
N ALA A 234 -60.50 7.88 -37.06
CA ALA A 234 -61.78 7.30 -36.67
C ALA A 234 -62.95 8.26 -36.83
N LEU A 235 -62.75 9.53 -36.44
CA LEU A 235 -63.75 10.57 -36.57
C LEU A 235 -64.04 10.93 -38.06
N ASN A 236 -63.03 10.94 -38.88
CA ASN A 236 -63.19 11.13 -40.34
C ASN A 236 -64.03 10.05 -41.01
N LYS A 237 -63.94 8.81 -40.53
CA LYS A 237 -64.78 7.69 -41.02
C LYS A 237 -66.27 7.85 -40.66
N VAL A 238 -66.62 8.63 -39.67
CA VAL A 238 -67.99 8.93 -39.24
C VAL A 238 -68.53 10.20 -39.92
N GLY A 239 -67.73 10.83 -40.80
CA GLY A 239 -68.17 11.99 -41.57
C GLY A 239 -67.92 13.37 -40.92
N ILE A 240 -67.14 13.41 -39.84
CA ILE A 240 -66.73 14.66 -39.19
C ILE A 240 -65.51 15.23 -39.92
N ASN A 241 -65.54 16.54 -40.28
CA ASN A 241 -64.42 17.16 -40.98
C ASN A 241 -63.14 17.17 -40.09
N SER A 242 -61.99 16.96 -40.72
CA SER A 242 -60.68 16.87 -40.07
C SER A 242 -60.35 18.09 -39.19
N GLN A 243 -60.85 19.32 -39.52
CA GLN A 243 -60.66 20.49 -38.70
C GLN A 243 -61.51 20.49 -37.45
N GLU A 244 -62.77 20.04 -37.53
CA GLU A 244 -63.66 19.92 -36.38
C GLU A 244 -63.22 18.82 -35.43
N ALA A 245 -62.74 17.68 -35.94
CA ALA A 245 -62.20 16.59 -35.17
C ALA A 245 -60.97 17.02 -34.38
N SER A 246 -60.02 17.76 -34.99
CA SER A 246 -58.82 18.30 -34.36
C SER A 246 -59.15 19.31 -33.25
N ALA A 247 -60.13 20.15 -33.47
CA ALA A 247 -60.60 21.12 -32.48
C ALA A 247 -61.20 20.43 -31.26
N LEU A 248 -62.03 19.41 -31.44
CA LEU A 248 -62.62 18.61 -30.36
C LEU A 248 -61.57 17.94 -29.51
N ILE A 249 -60.53 17.36 -30.14
CA ILE A 249 -59.42 16.69 -29.44
C ILE A 249 -58.63 17.68 -28.62
N VAL A 250 -58.29 18.87 -29.12
CA VAL A 250 -57.55 19.90 -28.39
C VAL A 250 -58.35 20.40 -27.18
N VAL A 251 -59.68 20.57 -27.30
CA VAL A 251 -60.53 20.94 -26.20
C VAL A 251 -60.58 19.82 -25.13
N THR A 252 -60.72 18.56 -25.56
CA THR A 252 -60.70 17.41 -24.63
C THR A 252 -59.41 17.31 -23.87
N GLN A 253 -58.28 17.44 -24.57
CA GLN A 253 -56.93 17.37 -23.97
C GLN A 253 -56.70 18.56 -23.01
N HIS A 254 -57.28 19.74 -23.29
CA HIS A 254 -57.22 20.86 -22.34
C HIS A 254 -57.97 20.53 -21.01
N TYR A 255 -59.15 19.91 -21.10
CA TYR A 255 -59.90 19.49 -19.91
C TYR A 255 -59.17 18.37 -19.14
N ASP A 256 -58.52 17.42 -19.82
CA ASP A 256 -57.71 16.36 -19.20
C ASP A 256 -56.49 16.95 -18.47
N THR A 257 -55.85 17.98 -19.05
CA THR A 257 -54.76 18.69 -18.40
C THR A 257 -55.20 19.44 -17.16
N LEU A 258 -56.37 20.08 -17.22
CA LEU A 258 -56.96 20.75 -16.05
C LEU A 258 -57.34 19.78 -14.96
N GLN A 259 -57.89 18.62 -15.33
CA GLN A 259 -58.20 17.53 -14.37
C GLN A 259 -56.91 17.00 -13.70
N SER A 260 -55.86 16.82 -14.50
CA SER A 260 -54.53 16.38 -14.00
C SER A 260 -53.95 17.42 -13.04
N LEU A 261 -54.00 18.69 -13.36
CA LEU A 261 -53.58 19.78 -12.49
C LEU A 261 -54.38 19.81 -11.19
N GLY A 262 -55.72 19.61 -11.27
CA GLY A 262 -56.55 19.55 -10.09
C GLY A 262 -56.27 18.35 -9.16
N ALA A 263 -55.88 17.22 -9.77
CA ALA A 263 -55.55 15.99 -9.00
C ALA A 263 -54.16 16.03 -8.34
N HIS A 264 -53.18 16.73 -8.91
CA HIS A 264 -51.80 16.73 -8.47
C HIS A 264 -51.32 18.02 -7.78
N SER A 265 -52.12 19.10 -7.89
CA SER A 265 -51.76 20.37 -7.26
C SER A 265 -52.14 20.40 -5.78
N LYS A 266 -51.15 20.69 -4.92
CA LYS A 266 -51.39 20.98 -3.50
C LYS A 266 -51.95 22.39 -3.25
N SER A 267 -52.27 23.13 -4.28
CA SER A 267 -52.79 24.48 -4.23
C SER A 267 -54.32 24.45 -4.24
N ASN A 268 -54.93 25.06 -3.25
CA ASN A 268 -56.36 24.92 -2.97
C ASN A 268 -57.30 25.82 -3.79
N LEU A 269 -56.79 26.56 -4.76
CA LEU A 269 -57.70 27.44 -5.53
C LEU A 269 -57.26 27.55 -6.99
N VAL A 270 -58.00 26.92 -7.90
CA VAL A 270 -57.88 27.12 -9.35
C VAL A 270 -59.17 27.85 -9.79
N LEU A 271 -59.06 29.11 -10.04
CA LEU A 271 -60.19 29.91 -10.57
C LEU A 271 -60.25 29.71 -12.09
N LEU A 272 -61.23 28.93 -12.54
CA LEU A 272 -61.51 28.72 -13.95
C LEU A 272 -62.73 29.56 -14.32
N PRO A 273 -62.65 30.44 -15.32
CA PRO A 273 -63.82 31.10 -15.83
C PRO A 273 -64.72 30.05 -16.52
N ASN A 274 -65.90 29.80 -15.92
CA ASN A 274 -66.84 28.81 -16.41
C ASN A 274 -67.94 29.53 -17.22
N SER A 275 -67.63 30.07 -18.40
CA SER A 275 -68.63 30.54 -19.32
C SER A 275 -68.77 29.63 -20.56
N PRO A 276 -69.96 29.25 -20.99
CA PRO A 276 -70.18 28.35 -22.11
C PRO A 276 -69.61 28.91 -23.46
N THR A 277 -69.36 30.20 -23.51
CA THR A 277 -68.80 30.90 -24.68
C THR A 277 -67.26 30.74 -24.80
N MET A 278 -66.59 30.33 -23.74
CA MET A 278 -65.14 30.26 -23.69
C MET A 278 -64.58 29.20 -24.60
N ALA A 279 -65.21 28.06 -24.74
CA ALA A 279 -64.80 27.00 -25.68
C ALA A 279 -64.91 27.47 -27.13
N SER A 280 -65.90 28.23 -27.45
CA SER A 280 -66.08 28.85 -28.82
C SER A 280 -65.07 29.99 -29.05
N ASP A 281 -64.77 30.79 -28.01
CA ASP A 281 -63.76 31.86 -28.12
C ASP A 281 -62.35 31.34 -28.24
N MET A 282 -61.96 30.26 -27.46
CA MET A 282 -60.69 29.58 -27.67
C MET A 282 -60.58 28.94 -29.03
N MET A 283 -61.66 28.38 -29.56
CA MET A 283 -61.70 27.84 -30.91
C MET A 283 -61.45 28.90 -31.98
N ASN A 284 -62.16 30.03 -31.84
CA ASN A 284 -61.98 31.18 -32.74
C ASN A 284 -60.56 31.79 -32.62
N GLN A 285 -60.00 31.88 -31.41
CA GLN A 285 -58.61 32.35 -31.23
C GLN A 285 -57.58 31.39 -31.82
N LEU A 286 -57.77 30.10 -31.70
CA LEU A 286 -56.92 29.10 -32.32
C LEU A 286 -56.99 29.12 -33.84
N VAL A 287 -58.20 29.18 -34.40
CA VAL A 287 -58.38 29.28 -35.85
C VAL A 287 -57.76 30.59 -36.36
N THR A 288 -57.93 31.70 -35.65
CA THR A 288 -57.35 33.01 -36.04
C THR A 288 -55.80 32.98 -35.90
N SER A 289 -55.27 32.33 -34.91
CA SER A 289 -53.82 32.20 -34.73
C SER A 289 -53.16 31.26 -35.77
N PHE A 290 -53.84 30.22 -36.19
CA PHE A 290 -53.37 29.32 -37.26
C PHE A 290 -53.43 30.01 -38.64
N THR A 291 -54.47 30.78 -38.89
CA THR A 291 -54.57 31.64 -40.16
C THR A 291 -53.48 32.69 -40.14
N ALA A 292 -53.27 33.40 -39.02
CA ALA A 292 -52.19 34.37 -38.86
C ALA A 292 -50.81 33.80 -39.04
N ALA A 293 -50.55 32.59 -38.42
CA ALA A 293 -49.28 31.88 -38.56
C ALA A 293 -49.02 31.37 -39.99
N GLY A 294 -50.06 31.01 -40.73
CA GLY A 294 -49.97 30.65 -42.17
C GLY A 294 -49.54 31.81 -43.04
N VAL A 295 -50.12 33.00 -42.81
CA VAL A 295 -49.76 34.23 -43.53
C VAL A 295 -48.35 34.69 -43.25
N ILE A 296 -47.91 34.62 -41.95
CA ILE A 296 -46.52 35.00 -41.55
C ILE A 296 -45.49 34.03 -42.15
N ASN A 297 -45.82 32.78 -42.32
CA ASN A 297 -44.89 31.78 -42.88
C ASN A 297 -44.70 31.96 -44.40
N GLU A 298 -45.73 32.42 -45.15
CA GLU A 298 -45.59 32.76 -46.56
C GLU A 298 -44.80 34.06 -46.76
N GLU A 299 -45.03 35.06 -45.95
CA GLU A 299 -44.31 36.35 -46.02
C GLU A 299 -42.83 36.16 -45.60
N SER A 300 -42.55 35.34 -44.62
CA SER A 300 -41.19 34.99 -44.20
C SER A 300 -40.41 34.14 -45.23
N ARG A 301 -41.10 33.27 -45.98
CA ARG A 301 -40.52 32.56 -47.11
C ARG A 301 -40.18 33.49 -48.29
N MET A 302 -41.04 34.41 -48.62
CA MET A 302 -40.76 35.41 -49.67
C MET A 302 -39.64 36.39 -49.32
N LEU A 303 -39.51 36.75 -48.02
CA LEU A 303 -38.40 37.57 -47.52
C LEU A 303 -37.07 36.83 -47.54
N LEU A 304 -37.05 35.53 -47.18
CA LEU A 304 -35.85 34.68 -47.23
C LEU A 304 -35.38 34.38 -48.66
N GLU A 305 -36.33 34.24 -49.63
CA GLU A 305 -35.98 34.08 -51.03
C GLU A 305 -35.47 35.41 -51.64
N ALA A 306 -36.04 36.55 -51.26
CA ALA A 306 -35.55 37.87 -51.66
C ALA A 306 -34.16 38.21 -51.10
N GLN A 307 -33.83 37.75 -49.85
CA GLN A 307 -32.49 37.88 -49.28
C GLN A 307 -31.47 36.95 -49.93
N ARG A 308 -31.85 35.75 -50.32
CA ARG A 308 -30.96 34.79 -51.02
C ARG A 308 -30.56 35.30 -52.40
N HIS A 309 -31.44 36.08 -53.10
CA HIS A 309 -31.13 36.70 -54.39
C HIS A 309 -30.23 37.91 -54.26
N ARG A 310 -30.11 38.55 -53.06
CA ARG A 310 -29.25 39.71 -52.85
C ARG A 310 -27.83 39.40 -52.42
N GLU A 311 -27.56 38.16 -51.93
CA GLU A 311 -26.27 37.78 -51.40
C GLU A 311 -25.42 36.89 -52.31
N LEU A 312 -25.70 36.78 -53.61
CA LEU A 312 -24.80 36.15 -54.57
C LEU A 312 -23.72 37.16 -55.01
N PRO A 313 -22.45 37.03 -54.48
CA PRO A 313 -21.37 37.89 -54.98
C PRO A 313 -20.98 37.48 -56.39
N PRO A 314 -20.50 38.42 -57.22
CA PRO A 314 -20.06 38.15 -58.59
C PRO A 314 -18.86 37.25 -58.60
N ARG A 315 -18.88 36.24 -59.46
CA ARG A 315 -17.77 35.30 -59.66
C ARG A 315 -16.43 36.00 -59.89
N MET A 316 -15.49 35.96 -59.02
CA MET A 316 -14.08 36.23 -59.30
C MET A 316 -13.55 35.13 -60.22
N GLN A 317 -13.13 35.48 -61.39
CA GLN A 317 -12.29 34.67 -62.30
C GLN A 317 -10.94 34.47 -61.59
N GLN A 318 -10.60 33.25 -61.34
CA GLN A 318 -9.27 32.90 -60.90
C GLN A 318 -8.36 32.87 -62.12
N ASP A 319 -7.42 33.78 -62.15
CA ASP A 319 -6.21 33.67 -62.94
C ASP A 319 -5.32 32.58 -62.41
N VAL A 320 -4.99 31.63 -63.28
CA VAL A 320 -3.98 30.60 -63.10
C VAL A 320 -2.61 31.23 -63.44
N PRO A 321 -1.61 31.18 -62.56
CA PRO A 321 -0.23 31.31 -63.02
C PRO A 321 0.36 29.93 -63.26
N ALA A 322 0.90 29.79 -64.50
CA ALA A 322 1.75 28.72 -64.93
C ALA A 322 3.14 28.77 -64.28
N GLN A 323 3.60 27.60 -63.97
CA GLN A 323 4.98 27.08 -64.01
C GLN A 323 6.18 28.03 -63.76
N GLN A 324 6.95 27.79 -62.73
CA GLN A 324 8.32 27.19 -62.88
C GLN A 324 8.68 26.44 -61.58
#